data_eba4c1ca8bdb0f252790d6da47b4490c
#
_entry.id   eba4c1ca8bdb0f252790d6da47b4490c
#
_cell.length_a   1.000
_cell.length_b   1.000
_cell.length_c   1.000
_cell.angle_alpha   90.00
_cell.angle_beta   90.00
_cell.angle_gamma   90.00
#
_symmetry.space_group_name_H-M   'P 1'
#
loop_
_entity.id
_entity.type
_entity.pdbx_description
1 polymer ?
#
loop_
_entity_poly.entity_id
_entity_poly.type
_entity_poly.pdbx_seq_one_letter_code
_entity_poly.pdbx_strand_id
1 'polypeptide(L)'
;MTTYTNYFTLSKKEDDGTHVMWGYKKDSKGRDYRWYGYKLHLAVDVESGLPTTFTVTPANTADSEQAIPLMELMKYQPVYYCMDKGYDAIKIYNAVNELGSQAIIPLNKRNEKTPPEGMNKEHWPVCSMGYPMVYWGAEKERNSVKFRCPHTCGQKDCYMGSNWCSDSDLGYSMRLYQKDDPRHINLPYRNTANWKRIYKTRGAVERFFGYIKENLMAENIHIQGKSKVTTHLLLCCTSAMIINIIMR
;
A
#
# COMPACT_ATOMS: atom_id res chain seq x y z
N MET A 1 -9.03 2.69 -1.66
CA MET A 1 -8.19 3.59 -2.47
C MET A 1 -6.85 2.93 -2.73
N THR A 2 -6.33 3.06 -3.92
CA THR A 2 -5.01 2.56 -4.30
C THR A 2 -4.17 3.69 -4.85
N THR A 3 -2.87 3.68 -4.55
CA THR A 3 -1.90 4.63 -5.08
C THR A 3 -0.87 3.90 -5.94
N TYR A 4 -0.54 4.48 -7.06
CA TYR A 4 0.49 3.99 -7.97
C TYR A 4 1.14 5.16 -8.70
N THR A 5 2.36 4.95 -9.18
CA THR A 5 3.10 5.97 -9.93
C THR A 5 3.33 5.50 -11.34
N ASN A 6 3.11 6.38 -12.28
CA ASN A 6 3.48 6.14 -13.66
C ASN A 6 4.50 7.15 -14.18
N TYR A 7 5.27 6.75 -15.18
CA TYR A 7 6.43 7.48 -15.67
C TYR A 7 6.12 8.03 -17.06
N PHE A 8 6.47 9.29 -17.26
CA PHE A 8 6.30 9.97 -18.52
C PHE A 8 7.67 10.47 -18.98
N THR A 9 8.15 9.95 -20.10
CA THR A 9 9.45 10.33 -20.67
C THR A 9 9.26 11.54 -21.56
N LEU A 10 10.10 12.55 -21.38
CA LEU A 10 10.18 13.71 -22.27
C LEU A 10 11.38 13.56 -23.20
N SER A 11 11.27 14.10 -24.42
CA SER A 11 12.42 14.27 -25.29
C SER A 11 13.40 15.24 -24.66
N LYS A 12 14.71 14.93 -24.71
CA LYS A 12 15.77 15.81 -24.24
C LYS A 12 15.75 17.13 -25.03
N LYS A 13 15.18 18.16 -24.48
CA LYS A 13 15.48 19.55 -24.86
C LYS A 13 15.53 20.38 -23.57
N GLU A 14 16.54 21.22 -23.50
CA GLU A 14 16.94 22.19 -22.51
C GLU A 14 16.06 22.34 -21.26
N ASP A 15 16.72 22.28 -20.10
CA ASP A 15 16.15 22.60 -18.80
C ASP A 15 15.66 24.07 -18.84
N ASP A 16 14.34 24.22 -18.98
CA ASP A 16 13.69 25.54 -18.92
C ASP A 16 13.42 25.99 -17.46
N GLY A 17 14.12 25.39 -16.50
CA GLY A 17 13.94 25.66 -15.07
C GLY A 17 12.72 24.97 -14.45
N THR A 18 12.06 24.05 -15.15
CA THR A 18 10.83 23.39 -14.68
C THR A 18 11.08 22.12 -13.85
N HIS A 19 12.29 21.92 -13.34
CA HIS A 19 12.67 20.81 -12.47
C HIS A 19 12.41 19.42 -13.06
N VAL A 20 12.67 19.24 -14.34
CA VAL A 20 12.66 17.90 -14.96
C VAL A 20 13.88 17.13 -14.47
N MET A 21 13.68 15.88 -14.04
CA MET A 21 14.74 15.07 -13.44
C MET A 21 14.79 13.66 -14.07
N TRP A 22 15.92 12.99 -13.87
CA TRP A 22 16.08 11.59 -14.22
C TRP A 22 15.41 10.70 -13.16
N GLY A 23 14.53 9.83 -13.59
CA GLY A 23 14.00 8.74 -12.80
C GLY A 23 14.74 7.44 -13.07
N TYR A 24 14.73 6.55 -12.08
CA TYR A 24 15.35 5.25 -12.13
C TYR A 24 14.49 4.20 -11.43
N LYS A 25 14.36 3.03 -12.04
CA LYS A 25 13.81 1.83 -11.39
C LYS A 25 14.38 0.55 -11.99
N LYS A 26 14.26 -0.55 -11.27
CA LYS A 26 14.45 -1.89 -11.84
C LYS A 26 13.13 -2.46 -12.29
N ASP A 27 13.10 -3.09 -13.46
CA ASP A 27 11.93 -3.82 -13.94
C ASP A 27 11.78 -5.16 -13.18
N SER A 28 10.72 -5.91 -13.47
CA SER A 28 10.45 -7.23 -12.86
C SER A 28 11.54 -8.28 -13.15
N LYS A 29 12.38 -8.04 -14.16
CA LYS A 29 13.52 -8.89 -14.54
C LYS A 29 14.85 -8.39 -13.99
N GLY A 30 14.83 -7.34 -13.16
CA GLY A 30 16.01 -6.74 -12.55
C GLY A 30 16.81 -5.82 -13.47
N ARG A 31 16.30 -5.49 -14.67
CA ARG A 31 16.96 -4.60 -15.63
C ARG A 31 16.72 -3.15 -15.22
N ASP A 32 17.74 -2.32 -15.43
CA ASP A 32 17.68 -0.89 -15.15
C ASP A 32 16.82 -0.17 -16.18
N TYR A 33 15.81 0.53 -15.72
CA TYR A 33 14.99 1.42 -16.53
C TYR A 33 15.16 2.86 -16.07
N ARG A 34 15.55 3.74 -17.00
CA ARG A 34 15.76 5.18 -16.75
C ARG A 34 14.90 5.99 -17.69
N TRP A 35 14.32 7.07 -17.18
CA TRP A 35 13.57 8.03 -17.98
C TRP A 35 13.87 9.45 -17.50
N TYR A 36 13.73 10.40 -18.41
CA TYR A 36 13.83 11.82 -18.10
C TYR A 36 12.44 12.44 -18.19
N GLY A 37 11.91 13.02 -17.11
CA GLY A 37 10.55 13.55 -17.13
C GLY A 37 9.91 13.67 -15.75
N TYR A 38 8.61 13.36 -15.72
CA TYR A 38 7.75 13.46 -14.55
C TYR A 38 7.14 12.12 -14.16
N LYS A 39 6.59 12.10 -12.97
CA LYS A 39 5.73 11.01 -12.44
C LYS A 39 4.33 11.54 -12.17
N LEU A 40 3.33 10.79 -12.55
CA LEU A 40 1.95 10.96 -12.10
C LEU A 40 1.70 10.03 -10.92
N HIS A 41 1.41 10.62 -9.77
CA HIS A 41 0.92 9.90 -8.60
C HIS A 41 -0.57 10.12 -8.50
N LEU A 42 -1.37 9.07 -8.37
CA LEU A 42 -2.81 9.21 -8.24
C LEU A 42 -3.41 8.18 -7.28
N ALA A 43 -4.55 8.58 -6.72
CA ALA A 43 -5.40 7.73 -5.93
C ALA A 43 -6.65 7.40 -6.74
N VAL A 44 -7.01 6.11 -6.74
CA VAL A 44 -8.18 5.60 -7.45
C VAL A 44 -9.15 5.01 -6.44
N ASP A 45 -10.41 5.39 -6.55
CA ASP A 45 -11.48 4.71 -5.85
C ASP A 45 -11.69 3.32 -6.48
N VAL A 46 -11.75 2.29 -5.64
CA VAL A 46 -11.76 0.90 -6.12
C VAL A 46 -13.12 0.46 -6.64
N GLU A 47 -14.21 1.11 -6.22
CA GLU A 47 -15.58 0.79 -6.62
C GLU A 47 -15.91 1.40 -7.99
N SER A 48 -15.60 2.68 -8.15
CA SER A 48 -15.81 3.38 -9.42
C SER A 48 -14.71 3.11 -10.45
N GLY A 49 -13.50 2.77 -10.01
CA GLY A 49 -12.31 2.67 -10.85
C GLY A 49 -11.77 4.04 -11.31
N LEU A 50 -12.27 5.15 -10.74
CA LEU A 50 -11.94 6.51 -11.15
C LEU A 50 -10.94 7.19 -10.21
N PRO A 51 -10.13 8.14 -10.72
CA PRO A 51 -9.21 8.89 -9.90
C PRO A 51 -9.96 9.85 -8.97
N THR A 52 -9.50 9.94 -7.72
CA THR A 52 -10.05 10.84 -6.70
C THR A 52 -9.16 12.06 -6.50
N THR A 53 -7.87 11.87 -6.63
CA THR A 53 -6.87 12.94 -6.55
C THR A 53 -5.59 12.51 -7.27
N PHE A 54 -4.78 13.48 -7.68
CA PHE A 54 -3.48 13.20 -8.26
C PHE A 54 -2.48 14.34 -8.01
N THR A 55 -1.20 14.02 -8.13
CA THR A 55 -0.09 14.98 -8.15
C THR A 55 0.91 14.63 -9.23
N VAL A 56 1.61 15.63 -9.77
CA VAL A 56 2.69 15.44 -10.74
C VAL A 56 3.98 15.94 -10.12
N THR A 57 5.00 15.10 -10.12
CA THR A 57 6.31 15.40 -9.55
C THR A 57 7.43 15.15 -10.54
N PRO A 58 8.64 15.72 -10.33
CA PRO A 58 9.83 15.29 -11.04
C PRO A 58 10.07 13.78 -10.90
N ALA A 59 10.73 13.19 -11.89
CA ALA A 59 10.91 11.74 -11.97
C ALA A 59 11.72 11.11 -10.82
N ASN A 60 12.56 11.89 -10.13
CA ASN A 60 13.38 11.45 -8.99
C ASN A 60 12.63 11.41 -7.65
N THR A 61 11.42 11.95 -7.56
CA THR A 61 10.63 11.94 -6.32
C THR A 61 10.25 10.51 -5.96
N ALA A 62 10.44 10.11 -4.70
CA ALA A 62 10.05 8.79 -4.23
C ALA A 62 8.52 8.68 -4.12
N ASP A 63 7.96 7.54 -4.55
CA ASP A 63 6.50 7.33 -4.59
C ASP A 63 5.89 7.40 -3.18
N SER A 64 6.60 6.86 -2.18
CA SER A 64 6.16 6.88 -0.77
C SER A 64 6.11 8.27 -0.15
N GLU A 65 6.81 9.27 -0.73
CA GLU A 65 6.74 10.66 -0.27
C GLU A 65 5.44 11.35 -0.69
N GLN A 66 4.79 10.85 -1.75
CA GLN A 66 3.55 11.40 -2.26
C GLN A 66 2.29 10.78 -1.65
N ALA A 67 2.42 9.74 -0.81
CA ALA A 67 1.27 9.11 -0.18
C ALA A 67 0.48 10.08 0.73
N ILE A 68 1.18 10.76 1.65
CA ILE A 68 0.56 11.70 2.59
C ILE A 68 -0.02 12.92 1.86
N PRO A 69 0.72 13.62 0.98
CA PRO A 69 0.15 14.71 0.19
C PRO A 69 -1.10 14.32 -0.61
N LEU A 70 -1.15 13.11 -1.18
CA LEU A 70 -2.35 12.62 -1.86
C LEU A 70 -3.53 12.43 -0.91
N MET A 71 -3.29 11.92 0.31
CA MET A 71 -4.33 11.76 1.33
C MET A 71 -4.91 13.11 1.77
N GLU A 72 -4.06 14.11 1.96
CA GLU A 72 -4.45 15.47 2.34
C GLU A 72 -5.30 16.16 1.28
N LEU A 73 -5.08 15.87 0.00
CA LEU A 73 -5.87 16.41 -1.11
C LEU A 73 -7.24 15.75 -1.26
N MET A 74 -7.50 14.64 -0.57
CA MET A 74 -8.78 13.94 -0.69
C MET A 74 -9.90 14.66 0.05
N LYS A 75 -11.06 14.75 -0.59
CA LYS A 75 -12.26 15.35 0.01
C LYS A 75 -13.04 14.39 0.92
N TYR A 76 -12.72 13.10 0.88
CA TYR A 76 -13.34 12.08 1.72
C TYR A 76 -12.30 11.06 2.16
N GLN A 77 -12.58 10.37 3.25
CA GLN A 77 -11.66 9.38 3.81
C GLN A 77 -12.18 7.98 3.54
N PRO A 78 -11.43 7.14 2.82
CA PRO A 78 -11.79 5.76 2.61
C PRO A 78 -11.53 4.92 3.88
N VAL A 79 -12.25 3.82 4.02
CA VAL A 79 -11.99 2.86 5.11
C VAL A 79 -10.61 2.22 4.97
N TYR A 80 -10.17 1.97 3.73
CA TYR A 80 -8.91 1.30 3.45
C TYR A 80 -8.08 2.06 2.41
N TYR A 81 -6.77 2.21 2.72
CA TYR A 81 -5.76 2.66 1.78
C TYR A 81 -4.94 1.46 1.31
N CYS A 82 -5.15 1.01 0.07
CA CYS A 82 -4.42 -0.11 -0.53
C CYS A 82 -3.21 0.43 -1.30
N MET A 83 -2.01 0.05 -0.90
CA MET A 83 -0.76 0.50 -1.52
C MET A 83 0.17 -0.68 -1.74
N ASP A 84 1.16 -0.53 -2.61
CA ASP A 84 2.18 -1.56 -2.79
C ASP A 84 3.21 -1.58 -1.65
N LYS A 85 4.10 -2.57 -1.65
CA LYS A 85 5.12 -2.70 -0.60
C LYS A 85 6.16 -1.58 -0.59
N GLY A 86 6.25 -0.76 -1.62
CA GLY A 86 7.12 0.42 -1.67
C GLY A 86 6.69 1.50 -0.67
N TYR A 87 5.42 1.48 -0.29
CA TYR A 87 4.84 2.39 0.70
C TYR A 87 4.91 1.87 2.15
N ASP A 88 5.57 0.74 2.42
CA ASP A 88 5.71 0.16 3.76
C ASP A 88 6.66 1.00 4.63
N ALA A 89 6.16 2.09 5.19
CA ALA A 89 6.87 3.01 6.06
C ALA A 89 5.98 3.46 7.22
N ILE A 90 6.55 3.50 8.42
CA ILE A 90 5.81 3.78 9.67
C ILE A 90 5.03 5.10 9.60
N LYS A 91 5.61 6.13 8.97
CA LYS A 91 4.96 7.43 8.79
C LYS A 91 3.64 7.35 8.02
N ILE A 92 3.54 6.42 7.04
CA ILE A 92 2.32 6.23 6.24
C ILE A 92 1.25 5.53 7.07
N TYR A 93 1.61 4.50 7.86
CA TYR A 93 0.65 3.84 8.77
C TYR A 93 0.11 4.83 9.79
N ASN A 94 0.97 5.67 10.39
CA ASN A 94 0.54 6.68 11.36
C ASN A 94 -0.43 7.67 10.72
N ALA A 95 -0.09 8.24 9.56
CA ALA A 95 -0.98 9.16 8.85
C ALA A 95 -2.33 8.54 8.50
N VAL A 96 -2.35 7.29 8.03
CA VAL A 96 -3.60 6.56 7.74
C VAL A 96 -4.43 6.33 9.02
N ASN A 97 -3.77 6.01 10.13
CA ASN A 97 -4.45 5.78 11.42
C ASN A 97 -5.02 7.07 12.00
N GLU A 98 -4.30 8.21 11.89
CA GLU A 98 -4.77 9.54 12.28
C GLU A 98 -6.03 9.95 11.52
N LEU A 99 -6.17 9.50 10.28
CA LEU A 99 -7.39 9.68 9.48
C LEU A 99 -8.53 8.70 9.87
N GLY A 100 -8.34 7.83 10.87
CA GLY A 100 -9.33 6.81 11.23
C GLY A 100 -9.48 5.68 10.22
N SER A 101 -8.56 5.57 9.28
CA SER A 101 -8.54 4.59 8.19
C SER A 101 -7.57 3.44 8.49
N GLN A 102 -7.51 2.44 7.61
CA GLN A 102 -6.61 1.30 7.75
C GLN A 102 -5.72 1.13 6.51
N ALA A 103 -4.42 0.92 6.74
CA ALA A 103 -3.45 0.70 5.68
C ALA A 103 -3.38 -0.78 5.27
N ILE A 104 -3.55 -1.05 3.99
CA ILE A 104 -3.45 -2.39 3.39
C ILE A 104 -2.19 -2.41 2.51
N ILE A 105 -1.06 -2.65 3.14
CA ILE A 105 0.27 -2.60 2.53
C ILE A 105 0.99 -3.92 2.81
N PRO A 106 1.55 -4.60 1.79
CA PRO A 106 2.41 -5.77 2.00
C PRO A 106 3.69 -5.37 2.72
N LEU A 107 4.14 -6.22 3.64
CA LEU A 107 5.38 -5.97 4.36
C LEU A 107 6.59 -5.99 3.41
N ASN A 108 7.42 -4.99 3.52
CA ASN A 108 8.71 -4.92 2.85
C ASN A 108 9.82 -5.23 3.84
N LYS A 109 10.30 -6.45 3.84
CA LYS A 109 11.36 -6.88 4.77
C LYS A 109 12.69 -6.18 4.55
N ARG A 110 12.90 -5.54 3.38
CA ARG A 110 14.14 -4.84 3.02
C ARG A 110 15.36 -5.77 3.26
N ASN A 111 16.34 -5.28 4.03
CA ASN A 111 17.55 -6.02 4.40
C ASN A 111 17.44 -6.64 5.82
N GLU A 112 16.23 -6.92 6.27
CA GLU A 112 15.99 -7.48 7.60
C GLU A 112 16.57 -8.90 7.69
N LYS A 113 17.54 -9.09 8.59
CA LYS A 113 18.22 -10.37 8.81
C LYS A 113 17.46 -11.27 9.78
N THR A 114 16.84 -10.69 10.78
CA THR A 114 16.09 -11.37 11.83
C THR A 114 14.70 -10.76 11.96
N PRO A 115 13.65 -11.56 12.15
CA PRO A 115 12.32 -11.05 12.43
C PRO A 115 12.28 -10.33 13.78
N PRO A 116 11.26 -9.47 14.04
CA PRO A 116 11.02 -8.91 15.35
C PRO A 116 10.86 -9.99 16.41
N GLU A 117 11.18 -9.64 17.67
CA GLU A 117 11.00 -10.54 18.81
C GLU A 117 9.54 -11.04 18.89
N GLY A 118 9.36 -12.31 19.18
CA GLY A 118 8.03 -12.95 19.22
C GLY A 118 7.37 -13.19 17.87
N MET A 119 8.08 -13.00 16.74
CA MET A 119 7.60 -13.28 15.40
C MET A 119 8.49 -14.28 14.65
N ASN A 120 7.90 -15.04 13.73
CA ASN A 120 8.64 -15.89 12.80
C ASN A 120 9.14 -15.09 11.58
N LYS A 121 9.81 -15.79 10.65
CA LYS A 121 10.34 -15.19 9.41
C LYS A 121 9.28 -14.56 8.51
N GLU A 122 8.03 -14.95 8.64
CA GLU A 122 6.89 -14.41 7.92
C GLU A 122 6.24 -13.22 8.67
N HIS A 123 6.82 -12.78 9.81
CA HIS A 123 6.28 -11.78 10.73
C HIS A 123 4.91 -12.17 11.28
N TRP A 124 4.76 -13.44 11.60
CA TRP A 124 3.59 -14.00 12.27
C TRP A 124 3.94 -14.30 13.73
N PRO A 125 3.08 -13.94 14.69
CA PRO A 125 3.34 -14.16 16.10
C PRO A 125 3.58 -15.63 16.44
N VAL A 126 4.53 -15.90 17.31
CA VAL A 126 4.85 -17.24 17.78
C VAL A 126 4.64 -17.37 19.29
N CYS A 127 4.27 -18.57 19.75
CA CYS A 127 4.17 -18.86 21.19
C CYS A 127 5.56 -19.09 21.79
N SER A 128 5.62 -19.31 23.12
CA SER A 128 6.86 -19.56 23.87
C SER A 128 7.69 -20.76 23.34
N MET A 129 7.05 -21.70 22.62
CA MET A 129 7.71 -22.83 21.95
C MET A 129 8.11 -22.52 20.50
N GLY A 130 7.92 -21.28 20.04
CA GLY A 130 8.22 -20.90 18.66
C GLY A 130 7.20 -21.38 17.61
N TYR A 131 6.06 -21.94 18.02
CA TYR A 131 5.02 -22.33 17.07
C TYR A 131 4.18 -21.14 16.65
N PRO A 132 3.82 -21.02 15.33
CA PRO A 132 2.93 -19.96 14.86
C PRO A 132 1.60 -20.00 15.61
N MET A 133 1.19 -18.86 16.18
CA MET A 133 -0.06 -18.74 16.91
C MET A 133 -1.25 -18.68 15.95
N VAL A 134 -2.41 -19.12 16.42
CA VAL A 134 -3.67 -19.09 15.66
C VAL A 134 -4.28 -17.70 15.76
N TYR A 135 -4.49 -17.06 14.59
CA TYR A 135 -5.25 -15.80 14.54
C TYR A 135 -6.70 -16.06 14.99
N TRP A 136 -7.11 -15.39 16.05
CA TRP A 136 -8.42 -15.59 16.67
C TRP A 136 -9.44 -14.52 16.28
N GLY A 137 -8.98 -13.36 15.81
CA GLY A 137 -9.83 -12.27 15.37
C GLY A 137 -9.26 -10.89 15.65
N ALA A 138 -9.96 -9.89 15.16
CA ALA A 138 -9.67 -8.48 15.39
C ALA A 138 -10.79 -7.82 16.17
N GLU A 139 -10.44 -6.89 17.04
CA GLU A 139 -11.33 -6.09 17.84
C GLU A 139 -11.17 -4.63 17.42
N LYS A 140 -12.14 -4.13 16.64
CA LYS A 140 -12.07 -2.80 16.02
C LYS A 140 -12.07 -1.67 17.06
N GLU A 141 -12.87 -1.79 18.12
CA GLU A 141 -12.98 -0.78 19.18
C GLU A 141 -11.65 -0.51 19.89
N ARG A 142 -10.81 -1.55 20.01
CA ARG A 142 -9.50 -1.48 20.64
C ARG A 142 -8.34 -1.40 19.67
N ASN A 143 -8.61 -1.41 18.37
CA ASN A 143 -7.60 -1.51 17.33
C ASN A 143 -6.55 -2.60 17.65
N SER A 144 -7.04 -3.82 17.92
CA SER A 144 -6.20 -4.93 18.36
C SER A 144 -6.53 -6.23 17.64
N VAL A 145 -5.56 -7.13 17.62
CA VAL A 145 -5.70 -8.49 17.10
C VAL A 145 -5.38 -9.49 18.20
N LYS A 146 -6.13 -10.59 18.27
CA LYS A 146 -5.95 -11.65 19.25
C LYS A 146 -5.44 -12.92 18.58
N PHE A 147 -4.48 -13.55 19.25
CA PHE A 147 -3.93 -14.85 18.87
C PHE A 147 -4.08 -15.83 20.02
N ARG A 148 -4.19 -17.11 19.71
CA ARG A 148 -4.33 -18.20 20.68
C ARG A 148 -3.29 -19.29 20.44
N CYS A 149 -3.07 -20.09 21.50
CA CYS A 149 -2.21 -21.23 21.50
C CYS A 149 -2.60 -22.23 20.37
N PRO A 150 -1.70 -22.64 19.49
CA PRO A 150 -2.00 -23.60 18.43
C PRO A 150 -2.32 -24.99 18.97
N HIS A 151 -1.81 -25.37 20.15
CA HIS A 151 -2.11 -26.66 20.77
C HIS A 151 -3.56 -26.72 21.26
N THR A 152 -4.02 -25.74 22.02
CA THR A 152 -5.40 -25.69 22.51
C THR A 152 -6.43 -25.47 21.38
N CYS A 153 -5.99 -24.98 20.23
CA CYS A 153 -6.81 -24.88 19.01
C CYS A 153 -6.75 -26.15 18.13
N GLY A 154 -6.06 -27.21 18.56
CA GLY A 154 -5.95 -28.46 17.82
C GLY A 154 -5.14 -28.39 16.52
N GLN A 155 -4.33 -27.36 16.33
CA GLN A 155 -3.54 -27.18 15.10
C GLN A 155 -2.13 -27.73 15.20
N LYS A 156 -1.59 -27.87 16.41
CA LYS A 156 -0.23 -28.33 16.65
C LYS A 156 -0.12 -29.00 18.00
N ASP A 157 0.42 -30.23 18.04
CA ASP A 157 0.74 -30.87 19.30
C ASP A 157 1.96 -30.21 19.95
N CYS A 158 1.78 -29.82 21.23
CA CYS A 158 2.85 -29.29 22.06
C CYS A 158 3.24 -30.37 23.09
N TYR A 159 4.47 -30.87 23.02
CA TYR A 159 4.93 -31.93 23.93
C TYR A 159 4.95 -31.49 25.41
N MET A 160 5.01 -30.17 25.67
CA MET A 160 4.93 -29.61 27.03
C MET A 160 3.48 -29.39 27.47
N GLY A 161 2.50 -29.56 26.60
CA GLY A 161 1.11 -29.22 26.88
C GLY A 161 0.89 -27.69 26.94
N SER A 162 -0.30 -27.27 27.37
CA SER A 162 -0.65 -25.83 27.47
C SER A 162 -0.35 -25.25 28.85
N ASN A 163 -0.29 -26.08 29.91
CA ASN A 163 -0.28 -25.61 31.30
C ASN A 163 1.08 -25.07 31.77
N TRP A 164 2.16 -25.35 31.06
CA TRP A 164 3.50 -24.86 31.39
C TRP A 164 3.71 -23.39 31.08
N CYS A 165 3.01 -22.84 30.05
CA CYS A 165 3.18 -21.48 29.56
C CYS A 165 2.01 -20.55 29.90
N SER A 166 0.91 -21.09 30.47
CA SER A 166 -0.27 -20.34 30.84
C SER A 166 -1.14 -21.13 31.82
N ASP A 167 -1.65 -20.46 32.86
CA ASP A 167 -2.61 -21.02 33.82
C ASP A 167 -4.02 -21.12 33.28
N SER A 168 -4.24 -20.65 32.03
CA SER A 168 -5.55 -20.66 31.38
C SER A 168 -5.82 -21.95 30.66
N ASP A 169 -6.99 -22.54 30.82
CA ASP A 169 -7.47 -23.70 30.05
C ASP A 169 -7.49 -23.42 28.51
N LEU A 170 -7.50 -22.16 28.12
CA LEU A 170 -7.41 -21.72 26.74
C LEU A 170 -5.96 -21.66 26.22
N GLY A 171 -4.98 -22.00 27.06
CA GLY A 171 -3.56 -21.89 26.82
C GLY A 171 -3.09 -20.44 26.65
N TYR A 172 -1.84 -20.28 26.21
CA TYR A 172 -1.26 -18.96 25.99
C TYR A 172 -2.05 -18.17 24.93
N SER A 173 -2.43 -16.96 25.28
CA SER A 173 -3.09 -16.02 24.36
C SER A 173 -2.33 -14.70 24.33
N MET A 174 -2.22 -14.11 23.16
CA MET A 174 -1.54 -12.84 22.94
C MET A 174 -2.52 -11.86 22.29
N ARG A 175 -2.47 -10.61 22.75
CA ARG A 175 -3.17 -9.49 22.11
C ARG A 175 -2.14 -8.46 21.70
N LEU A 176 -2.18 -8.06 20.43
CA LEU A 176 -1.31 -7.04 19.86
C LEU A 176 -2.14 -5.82 19.47
N TYR A 177 -1.65 -4.64 19.82
CA TYR A 177 -2.35 -3.38 19.59
C TYR A 177 -1.69 -2.61 18.45
N GLN A 178 -2.50 -2.04 17.59
CA GLN A 178 -2.03 -1.24 16.45
C GLN A 178 -1.21 -0.03 16.90
N LYS A 179 -1.56 0.60 18.02
CA LYS A 179 -0.83 1.76 18.57
C LYS A 179 0.62 1.45 18.94
N ASP A 180 0.92 0.21 19.31
CA ASP A 180 2.26 -0.19 19.75
C ASP A 180 3.15 -0.52 18.54
N ASP A 181 2.57 -1.08 17.48
CA ASP A 181 3.27 -1.39 16.25
C ASP A 181 2.33 -1.26 15.01
N PRO A 182 2.11 -0.04 14.53
CA PRO A 182 1.19 0.20 13.41
C PRO A 182 1.65 -0.40 12.09
N ARG A 183 2.94 -0.71 11.94
CA ARG A 183 3.48 -1.34 10.74
C ARG A 183 3.15 -2.83 10.64
N HIS A 184 3.20 -3.55 11.74
CA HIS A 184 2.91 -4.99 11.77
C HIS A 184 1.45 -5.29 12.10
N ILE A 185 0.82 -4.45 12.93
CA ILE A 185 -0.55 -4.65 13.39
C ILE A 185 -1.49 -3.68 12.70
N ASN A 186 -2.24 -4.17 11.75
CA ASN A 186 -3.31 -3.44 11.06
C ASN A 186 -4.57 -4.28 10.91
N LEU A 187 -5.68 -3.63 10.63
CA LEU A 187 -6.99 -4.25 10.55
C LEU A 187 -7.57 -4.12 9.13
N PRO A 188 -7.92 -5.22 8.45
CA PRO A 188 -7.75 -6.62 8.90
C PRO A 188 -6.27 -7.02 9.00
N TYR A 189 -5.97 -8.01 9.83
CA TYR A 189 -4.60 -8.46 10.03
C TYR A 189 -4.00 -9.01 8.74
N ARG A 190 -2.72 -8.65 8.49
CA ARG A 190 -2.01 -9.01 7.25
C ARG A 190 -2.03 -10.52 7.02
N ASN A 191 -2.09 -10.94 5.76
CA ASN A 191 -2.15 -12.33 5.30
C ASN A 191 -3.44 -13.12 5.65
N THR A 192 -4.39 -12.53 6.37
CA THR A 192 -5.73 -13.13 6.52
C THR A 192 -6.49 -13.12 5.18
N ALA A 193 -7.49 -13.97 5.04
CA ALA A 193 -8.32 -14.05 3.83
C ALA A 193 -8.98 -12.70 3.50
N ASN A 194 -9.46 -11.98 4.52
CA ASN A 194 -10.07 -10.65 4.36
C ASN A 194 -9.06 -9.62 3.88
N TRP A 195 -7.85 -9.60 4.46
CA TRP A 195 -6.78 -8.71 4.02
C TRP A 195 -6.42 -8.96 2.55
N LYS A 196 -6.26 -10.23 2.17
CA LYS A 196 -5.94 -10.62 0.79
C LYS A 196 -7.04 -10.19 -0.19
N ARG A 197 -8.31 -10.33 0.20
CA ARG A 197 -9.46 -9.91 -0.61
C ARG A 197 -9.43 -8.41 -0.87
N ILE A 198 -9.19 -7.60 0.18
CA ILE A 198 -9.10 -6.14 0.06
C ILE A 198 -7.86 -5.76 -0.77
N TYR A 199 -6.70 -6.36 -0.51
CA TYR A 199 -5.48 -6.05 -1.25
C TYR A 199 -5.60 -6.29 -2.77
N LYS A 200 -6.38 -7.29 -3.20
CA LYS A 200 -6.63 -7.54 -4.64
C LYS A 200 -7.27 -6.36 -5.36
N THR A 201 -8.00 -5.50 -4.65
CA THR A 201 -8.64 -4.32 -5.25
C THR A 201 -7.62 -3.28 -5.73
N ARG A 202 -6.35 -3.35 -5.27
CA ARG A 202 -5.26 -2.49 -5.72
C ARG A 202 -5.08 -2.46 -7.25
N GLY A 203 -5.44 -3.54 -7.95
CA GLY A 203 -5.42 -3.58 -9.41
C GLY A 203 -6.28 -2.51 -10.12
N ALA A 204 -7.17 -1.81 -9.39
CA ALA A 204 -7.97 -0.73 -9.98
C ALA A 204 -7.10 0.40 -10.52
N VAL A 205 -6.03 0.78 -9.80
CA VAL A 205 -5.13 1.84 -10.24
C VAL A 205 -4.30 1.43 -11.46
N GLU A 206 -3.89 0.17 -11.55
CA GLU A 206 -3.15 -0.34 -12.71
C GLU A 206 -4.04 -0.34 -13.95
N ARG A 207 -5.31 -0.75 -13.81
CA ARG A 207 -6.30 -0.68 -14.91
C ARG A 207 -6.54 0.75 -15.35
N PHE A 208 -6.67 1.69 -14.41
CA PHE A 208 -6.87 3.09 -14.75
C PHE A 208 -5.66 3.66 -15.52
N PHE A 209 -4.43 3.37 -15.09
CA PHE A 209 -3.24 3.78 -15.82
C PHE A 209 -3.16 3.15 -17.21
N GLY A 210 -3.45 1.86 -17.35
CA GLY A 210 -3.54 1.20 -18.66
C GLY A 210 -4.54 1.92 -19.55
N TYR A 211 -5.73 2.20 -19.04
CA TYR A 211 -6.80 2.87 -19.80
C TYR A 211 -6.37 4.26 -20.31
N ILE A 212 -5.84 5.15 -19.47
CA ILE A 212 -5.44 6.50 -19.90
C ILE A 212 -4.25 6.50 -20.87
N LYS A 213 -3.36 5.50 -20.76
CA LYS A 213 -2.23 5.34 -21.66
C LYS A 213 -2.66 4.86 -23.04
N GLU A 214 -3.45 3.80 -23.10
CA GLU A 214 -3.87 3.15 -24.33
C GLU A 214 -4.93 3.96 -25.09
N ASN A 215 -5.86 4.61 -24.38
CA ASN A 215 -7.02 5.26 -25.00
C ASN A 215 -6.95 6.79 -25.00
N LEU A 216 -6.19 7.41 -24.10
CA LEU A 216 -6.16 8.87 -23.94
C LEU A 216 -4.76 9.47 -24.13
N MET A 217 -3.83 8.71 -24.69
CA MET A 217 -2.49 9.15 -25.06
C MET A 217 -1.69 9.77 -23.90
N ALA A 218 -1.92 9.34 -22.68
CA ALA A 218 -1.26 9.91 -21.50
C ALA A 218 0.26 9.74 -21.49
N GLU A 219 0.81 8.76 -22.24
CA GLU A 219 2.25 8.56 -22.42
C GLU A 219 2.83 9.35 -23.61
N ASN A 220 1.99 9.79 -24.55
CA ASN A 220 2.44 10.45 -25.77
C ASN A 220 2.54 11.97 -25.53
N ILE A 221 3.51 12.36 -24.70
CA ILE A 221 3.68 13.76 -24.28
C ILE A 221 4.67 14.46 -25.20
N HIS A 222 4.17 15.40 -26.00
CA HIS A 222 4.96 16.26 -26.90
C HIS A 222 5.16 17.68 -26.36
N ILE A 223 4.75 17.93 -25.11
CA ILE A 223 4.82 19.24 -24.46
C ILE A 223 5.84 19.23 -23.34
N GLN A 224 6.44 20.39 -23.04
CA GLN A 224 7.45 20.57 -22.02
C GLN A 224 6.94 21.48 -20.89
N GLY A 225 7.52 21.31 -19.71
CA GLY A 225 7.20 22.08 -18.53
C GLY A 225 6.12 21.44 -17.64
N LYS A 226 6.37 21.44 -16.34
CA LYS A 226 5.53 20.78 -15.32
C LYS A 226 4.06 21.21 -15.45
N SER A 227 3.79 22.49 -15.61
CA SER A 227 2.42 23.02 -15.70
C SER A 227 1.66 22.44 -16.90
N LYS A 228 2.26 22.45 -18.08
CA LYS A 228 1.64 21.91 -19.31
C LYS A 228 1.43 20.40 -19.23
N VAL A 229 2.43 19.66 -18.71
CA VAL A 229 2.32 18.21 -18.50
C VAL A 229 1.21 17.89 -17.48
N THR A 230 1.13 18.66 -16.39
CA THR A 230 0.05 18.50 -15.41
C THR A 230 -1.32 18.74 -16.04
N THR A 231 -1.46 19.78 -16.87
CA THR A 231 -2.71 20.07 -17.59
C THR A 231 -3.09 18.95 -18.56
N HIS A 232 -2.13 18.42 -19.32
CA HIS A 232 -2.37 17.28 -20.21
C HIS A 232 -2.88 16.05 -19.42
N LEU A 233 -2.21 15.69 -18.34
CA LEU A 233 -2.61 14.55 -17.51
C LEU A 233 -3.95 14.78 -16.81
N LEU A 234 -4.25 16.02 -16.39
CA LEU A 234 -5.56 16.41 -15.87
C LEU A 234 -6.66 16.19 -16.92
N LEU A 235 -6.43 16.62 -18.16
CA LEU A 235 -7.38 16.39 -19.25
C LEU A 235 -7.60 14.88 -19.51
N CYS A 236 -6.55 14.07 -19.52
CA CYS A 236 -6.69 12.61 -19.63
C CYS A 236 -7.55 12.04 -18.50
N CYS A 237 -7.28 12.41 -17.24
CA CYS A 237 -8.06 11.95 -16.09
C CYS A 237 -9.54 12.40 -16.19
N THR A 238 -9.78 13.66 -16.54
CA THR A 238 -11.14 14.23 -16.69
C THR A 238 -11.90 13.56 -17.83
N SER A 239 -11.26 13.34 -18.97
CA SER A 239 -11.86 12.62 -20.10
C SER A 239 -12.25 11.20 -19.71
N ALA A 240 -11.37 10.48 -19.00
CA ALA A 240 -11.69 9.15 -18.48
C ALA A 240 -12.91 9.15 -17.56
N MET A 241 -13.04 10.15 -16.68
CA MET A 241 -14.19 10.29 -15.79
C MET A 241 -15.48 10.55 -16.59
N ILE A 242 -15.44 11.47 -17.56
CA ILE A 242 -16.60 11.80 -18.42
C ILE A 242 -17.06 10.57 -19.20
N ILE A 243 -16.14 9.88 -19.86
CA ILE A 243 -16.44 8.66 -20.63
C ILE A 243 -17.06 7.60 -19.72
N ASN A 244 -16.53 7.39 -18.52
CA ASN A 244 -17.10 6.42 -17.58
C ASN A 244 -18.51 6.78 -17.13
N ILE A 245 -18.82 8.08 -16.95
CA ILE A 245 -20.17 8.54 -16.60
C ILE A 245 -21.16 8.33 -17.75
N ILE A 246 -20.72 8.59 -18.99
CA ILE A 246 -21.60 8.46 -20.17
C ILE A 246 -21.86 6.99 -20.52
N MET A 247 -20.89 6.10 -20.27
CA MET A 247 -20.94 4.69 -20.65
C MET A 247 -21.64 3.79 -19.60
N ARG A 248 -21.99 4.33 -18.45
CA ARG A 248 -22.79 3.65 -17.41
C ARG A 248 -24.27 3.90 -17.57
#